data_4131a5c1d7399314f12852ea6ec3310d
#
_entry.id   4131a5c1d7399314f12852ea6ec3310d
#
_cell.length_a   1.000
_cell.length_b   1.000
_cell.length_c   1.000
_cell.angle_alpha   90.00
_cell.angle_beta   90.00
_cell.angle_gamma   90.00
#
_symmetry.space_group_name_H-M   'P 1'
#
loop_
_entity.id
_entity.type
_entity.pdbx_description
1 polymer ?
#
loop_
_entity_poly.entity_id
_entity_poly.type
_entity_poly.pdbx_seq_one_letter_code
_entity_poly.pdbx_strand_id
1 'polypeptide(L)'
;MRAVETACADHWAARLARSQGAAEIEALCAECAGNEGLMNMVYQLMDSDDSCTATNALWLLNHLPKSEDAWLETHRADLIARTVAEEVSGRRRMLLCLVSRLPFGADDVRIDLLNFCFDHALQPRETAACRALCVKLAYELCRHYPELLRELHITLREMMLDPLPPSVASAVMSVKRHLPKTWKV
;
A
#
# COMPACT_ATOMS: atom_id res chain seq x y z
N MET A 1 -9.74 29.83 14.15
CA MET A 1 -9.19 28.84 13.23
C MET A 1 -9.13 27.46 13.88
N ARG A 2 -8.34 27.21 14.91
CA ARG A 2 -8.25 25.89 15.59
C ARG A 2 -9.59 25.25 16.02
N ALA A 3 -10.54 26.02 16.57
CA ALA A 3 -11.84 25.47 17.02
C ALA A 3 -12.70 24.95 15.86
N VAL A 4 -12.64 25.55 14.69
CA VAL A 4 -13.38 25.11 13.49
C VAL A 4 -12.73 23.86 12.88
N GLU A 5 -11.39 23.79 12.89
CA GLU A 5 -10.64 22.60 12.43
C GLU A 5 -10.94 21.41 13.35
N THR A 6 -10.96 21.59 14.66
CA THR A 6 -11.30 20.55 15.63
C THR A 6 -12.73 20.04 15.43
N ALA A 7 -13.71 20.93 15.29
CA ALA A 7 -15.10 20.55 15.06
C ALA A 7 -15.29 19.78 13.73
N CYS A 8 -14.52 20.12 12.71
CA CYS A 8 -14.52 19.40 11.44
C CYS A 8 -13.89 18.00 11.59
N ALA A 9 -12.77 17.88 12.32
CA ALA A 9 -12.13 16.60 12.59
C ALA A 9 -13.03 15.66 13.39
N ASP A 10 -13.70 16.17 14.43
CA ASP A 10 -14.66 15.40 15.25
C ASP A 10 -15.84 14.92 14.39
N HIS A 11 -16.33 15.77 13.47
CA HIS A 11 -17.42 15.41 12.55
C HIS A 11 -16.99 14.25 11.62
N TRP A 12 -15.80 14.32 11.04
CA TRP A 12 -15.28 13.27 10.15
C TRP A 12 -14.96 11.98 10.92
N ALA A 13 -14.38 12.09 12.12
CA ALA A 13 -14.15 10.95 13.00
C ALA A 13 -15.47 10.23 13.33
N ALA A 14 -16.53 10.98 13.70
CA ALA A 14 -17.83 10.41 13.99
C ALA A 14 -18.50 9.74 12.78
N ARG A 15 -18.26 10.23 11.56
CA ARG A 15 -18.74 9.59 10.33
C ARG A 15 -17.98 8.27 10.08
N LEU A 16 -16.66 8.28 10.23
CA LEU A 16 -15.79 7.13 9.99
C LEU A 16 -15.85 6.07 11.11
N ALA A 17 -16.31 6.42 12.32
CA ALA A 17 -16.48 5.48 13.43
C ALA A 17 -17.61 4.46 13.21
N ARG A 18 -18.47 4.68 12.19
CA ARG A 18 -19.59 3.79 11.88
C ARG A 18 -19.13 2.68 10.93
N SER A 19 -19.83 1.54 10.97
CA SER A 19 -19.67 0.52 9.92
C SER A 19 -20.04 1.13 8.57
N GLN A 20 -19.11 1.10 7.64
CA GLN A 20 -19.26 1.69 6.31
C GLN A 20 -19.51 0.60 5.26
N GLY A 21 -20.39 0.89 4.31
CA GLY A 21 -20.46 0.16 3.06
C GLY A 21 -19.63 0.82 1.97
N ALA A 22 -19.43 0.15 0.84
CA ALA A 22 -18.64 0.69 -0.26
C ALA A 22 -19.23 2.02 -0.79
N ALA A 23 -20.56 2.12 -0.90
CA ALA A 23 -21.22 3.33 -1.39
C ALA A 23 -21.01 4.54 -0.45
N GLU A 24 -21.01 4.30 0.88
CA GLU A 24 -20.75 5.36 1.86
C GLU A 24 -19.29 5.85 1.76
N ILE A 25 -18.34 4.93 1.64
CA ILE A 25 -16.91 5.28 1.46
C ILE A 25 -16.70 6.04 0.15
N GLU A 26 -17.35 5.64 -0.94
CA GLU A 26 -17.28 6.35 -2.22
C GLU A 26 -17.85 7.77 -2.11
N ALA A 27 -18.96 7.95 -1.40
CA ALA A 27 -19.55 9.28 -1.15
C ALA A 27 -18.60 10.16 -0.31
N LEU A 28 -18.04 9.62 0.78
CA LEU A 28 -17.05 10.32 1.62
C LEU A 28 -15.80 10.68 0.82
N CYS A 29 -15.34 9.78 -0.05
CA CYS A 29 -14.22 10.02 -0.92
C CYS A 29 -14.49 11.17 -1.91
N ALA A 30 -15.69 11.23 -2.50
CA ALA A 30 -16.07 12.31 -3.41
C ALA A 30 -16.12 13.68 -2.71
N GLU A 31 -16.50 13.73 -1.43
CA GLU A 31 -16.44 14.96 -0.63
C GLU A 31 -14.99 15.39 -0.32
N CYS A 32 -14.10 14.42 -0.15
CA CYS A 32 -12.71 14.61 0.27
C CYS A 32 -11.78 14.95 -0.90
N ALA A 33 -12.00 14.33 -2.06
CA ALA A 33 -11.14 14.46 -3.24
C ALA A 33 -11.08 15.93 -3.72
N GLY A 34 -9.87 16.39 -4.06
CA GLY A 34 -9.61 17.77 -4.48
C GLY A 34 -9.57 18.78 -3.34
N ASN A 35 -9.78 18.36 -2.09
CA ASN A 35 -9.66 19.22 -0.92
C ASN A 35 -8.50 18.73 -0.03
N GLU A 36 -7.34 19.35 -0.19
CA GLU A 36 -6.12 18.98 0.54
C GLU A 36 -6.29 19.02 2.06
N GLY A 37 -7.04 19.99 2.58
CA GLY A 37 -7.31 20.10 4.03
C GLY A 37 -8.10 18.92 4.57
N LEU A 38 -9.12 18.46 3.83
CA LEU A 38 -9.89 17.26 4.18
C LEU A 38 -9.06 15.99 4.00
N MET A 39 -8.29 15.88 2.92
CA MET A 39 -7.41 14.73 2.72
C MET A 39 -6.37 14.59 3.83
N ASN A 40 -5.73 15.69 4.24
CA ASN A 40 -4.81 15.71 5.38
C ASN A 40 -5.48 15.31 6.70
N MET A 41 -6.70 15.78 6.93
CA MET A 41 -7.49 15.42 8.12
C MET A 41 -7.81 13.91 8.13
N VAL A 42 -8.31 13.36 7.02
CA VAL A 42 -8.58 11.92 6.91
C VAL A 42 -7.29 11.10 7.06
N TYR A 43 -6.18 11.60 6.54
CA TYR A 43 -4.87 10.97 6.72
C TYR A 43 -4.47 10.87 8.19
N GLN A 44 -4.68 11.94 8.97
CA GLN A 44 -4.43 11.93 10.41
C GLN A 44 -5.36 10.96 11.15
N LEU A 45 -6.60 10.76 10.69
CA LEU A 45 -7.55 9.82 11.31
C LEU A 45 -7.12 8.34 11.16
N MET A 46 -6.11 8.02 10.35
CA MET A 46 -5.48 6.68 10.37
C MET A 46 -4.83 6.36 11.72
N ASP A 47 -4.50 7.38 12.52
CA ASP A 47 -3.90 7.25 13.86
C ASP A 47 -4.94 7.28 14.98
N SER A 48 -6.23 7.25 14.65
CA SER A 48 -7.30 7.22 15.66
C SER A 48 -7.19 6.00 16.56
N ASP A 49 -7.39 6.21 17.87
CA ASP A 49 -7.49 5.12 18.85
C ASP A 49 -8.69 4.21 18.56
N ASP A 50 -9.74 4.74 17.91
CA ASP A 50 -10.84 3.93 17.40
C ASP A 50 -10.44 3.19 16.12
N SER A 51 -10.27 1.88 16.24
CA SER A 51 -9.85 0.99 15.13
C SER A 51 -10.78 1.05 13.92
N CYS A 52 -12.08 1.32 14.12
CA CYS A 52 -13.04 1.46 13.03
C CYS A 52 -12.76 2.73 12.23
N THR A 53 -12.62 3.87 12.91
CA THR A 53 -12.23 5.15 12.31
C THR A 53 -10.93 5.05 11.54
N ALA A 54 -9.89 4.49 12.17
CA ALA A 54 -8.57 4.34 11.54
C ALA A 54 -8.62 3.47 10.28
N THR A 55 -9.37 2.37 10.30
CA THR A 55 -9.51 1.46 9.16
C THR A 55 -10.33 2.09 8.04
N ASN A 56 -11.43 2.78 8.38
CA ASN A 56 -12.28 3.45 7.39
C ASN A 56 -11.59 4.67 6.77
N ALA A 57 -10.77 5.41 7.52
CA ALA A 57 -9.92 6.47 6.99
C ALA A 57 -8.96 5.92 5.93
N LEU A 58 -8.25 4.84 6.26
CA LEU A 58 -7.36 4.16 5.33
C LEU A 58 -8.10 3.60 4.10
N TRP A 59 -9.32 3.08 4.28
CA TRP A 59 -10.16 2.60 3.19
C TRP A 59 -10.59 3.74 2.27
N LEU A 60 -11.01 4.89 2.81
CA LEU A 60 -11.34 6.08 2.04
C LEU A 60 -10.14 6.55 1.20
N LEU A 61 -8.95 6.65 1.79
CA LEU A 61 -7.74 7.06 1.07
C LEU A 61 -7.42 6.14 -0.11
N ASN A 62 -7.70 4.83 0.01
CA ASN A 62 -7.55 3.88 -1.09
C ASN A 62 -8.52 4.14 -2.26
N HIS A 63 -9.63 4.82 -2.03
CA HIS A 63 -10.62 5.19 -3.05
C HIS A 63 -10.35 6.54 -3.70
N LEU A 64 -9.39 7.32 -3.19
CA LEU A 64 -9.01 8.59 -3.81
C LEU A 64 -8.63 8.39 -5.28
N PRO A 65 -9.14 9.24 -6.19
CA PRO A 65 -8.82 9.14 -7.61
C PRO A 65 -7.32 9.36 -7.85
N LYS A 66 -6.84 8.90 -9.01
CA LYS A 66 -5.42 9.04 -9.39
C LYS A 66 -4.96 10.50 -9.53
N SER A 67 -5.88 11.44 -9.71
CA SER A 67 -5.57 12.88 -9.68
C SER A 67 -4.91 13.31 -8.36
N GLU A 68 -5.16 12.58 -7.28
CA GLU A 68 -4.61 12.85 -5.94
C GLU A 68 -3.25 12.14 -5.70
N ASP A 69 -2.68 11.45 -6.67
CA ASP A 69 -1.40 10.75 -6.50
C ASP A 69 -0.25 11.72 -6.20
N ALA A 70 -0.30 12.96 -6.70
CA ALA A 70 0.68 13.99 -6.37
C ALA A 70 0.62 14.40 -4.88
N TRP A 71 -0.58 14.49 -4.32
CA TRP A 71 -0.76 14.71 -2.88
C TRP A 71 -0.27 13.48 -2.08
N LEU A 72 -0.62 12.27 -2.51
CA LEU A 72 -0.18 11.03 -1.87
C LEU A 72 1.35 10.93 -1.84
N GLU A 73 2.03 11.40 -2.89
CA GLU A 73 3.48 11.46 -3.00
C GLU A 73 4.12 12.30 -1.88
N THR A 74 3.49 13.37 -1.43
CA THR A 74 4.00 14.20 -0.32
C THR A 74 4.08 13.43 1.00
N HIS A 75 3.32 12.33 1.13
CA HIS A 75 3.27 11.46 2.30
C HIS A 75 4.11 10.17 2.16
N ARG A 76 4.90 10.05 1.06
CA ARG A 76 5.68 8.84 0.71
C ARG A 76 6.43 8.24 1.90
N ALA A 77 7.24 9.02 2.57
CA ALA A 77 8.13 8.53 3.63
C ALA A 77 7.33 7.95 4.81
N ASP A 78 6.26 8.63 5.21
CA ASP A 78 5.38 8.22 6.29
C ASP A 78 4.55 6.98 5.90
N LEU A 79 4.00 6.93 4.68
CA LEU A 79 3.28 5.77 4.18
C LEU A 79 4.14 4.51 4.15
N ILE A 80 5.40 4.64 3.74
CA ILE A 80 6.36 3.52 3.75
C ILE A 80 6.63 3.08 5.18
N ALA A 81 6.91 4.02 6.10
CA ALA A 81 7.16 3.71 7.50
C ALA A 81 5.95 2.99 8.15
N ARG A 82 4.73 3.48 7.90
CA ARG A 82 3.48 2.84 8.37
C ARG A 82 3.31 1.45 7.78
N THR A 83 3.61 1.26 6.50
CA THR A 83 3.49 -0.05 5.83
C THR A 83 4.40 -1.08 6.47
N VAL A 84 5.65 -0.71 6.76
CA VAL A 84 6.65 -1.59 7.39
C VAL A 84 6.28 -1.92 8.84
N ALA A 85 5.68 -0.97 9.56
CA ALA A 85 5.32 -1.13 10.97
C ALA A 85 3.94 -1.80 11.18
N GLU A 86 3.08 -1.92 10.16
CA GLU A 86 1.71 -2.38 10.32
C GLU A 86 1.64 -3.89 10.57
N GLU A 87 1.03 -4.29 11.69
CA GLU A 87 0.89 -5.69 12.09
C GLU A 87 -0.44 -6.31 11.61
N VAL A 88 -1.49 -5.49 11.44
CA VAL A 88 -2.82 -5.96 11.03
C VAL A 88 -2.86 -6.19 9.52
N SER A 89 -2.97 -7.43 9.08
CA SER A 89 -2.91 -7.85 7.68
C SER A 89 -3.89 -7.11 6.76
N GLY A 90 -5.11 -6.82 7.22
CA GLY A 90 -6.10 -6.06 6.45
C GLY A 90 -5.66 -4.62 6.17
N ARG A 91 -5.14 -3.94 7.19
CA ARG A 91 -4.62 -2.56 7.09
C ARG A 91 -3.32 -2.55 6.29
N ARG A 92 -2.43 -3.53 6.50
CA ARG A 92 -1.19 -3.73 5.71
C ARG A 92 -1.49 -3.80 4.22
N ARG A 93 -2.50 -4.59 3.83
CA ARG A 93 -2.94 -4.67 2.43
C ARG A 93 -3.33 -3.30 1.86
N MET A 94 -4.09 -2.51 2.61
CA MET A 94 -4.51 -1.18 2.18
C MET A 94 -3.35 -0.21 2.07
N LEU A 95 -2.42 -0.22 3.02
CA LEU A 95 -1.18 0.57 2.96
C LEU A 95 -0.31 0.17 1.76
N LEU A 96 -0.13 -1.13 1.50
CA LEU A 96 0.56 -1.62 0.30
C LEU A 96 -0.11 -1.16 -0.99
N CYS A 97 -1.44 -1.08 -1.04
CA CYS A 97 -2.15 -0.52 -2.19
C CYS A 97 -1.82 0.96 -2.40
N LEU A 98 -1.79 1.78 -1.34
CA LEU A 98 -1.41 3.20 -1.43
C LEU A 98 0.05 3.36 -1.87
N VAL A 99 0.97 2.63 -1.24
CA VAL A 99 2.40 2.68 -1.60
C VAL A 99 2.63 2.22 -3.04
N SER A 100 1.84 1.25 -3.54
CA SER A 100 1.94 0.79 -4.94
C SER A 100 1.48 1.83 -5.98
N ARG A 101 0.84 2.93 -5.55
CA ARG A 101 0.47 4.07 -6.41
C ARG A 101 1.63 5.03 -6.60
N LEU A 102 2.61 5.01 -5.68
CA LEU A 102 3.75 5.93 -5.72
C LEU A 102 4.73 5.53 -6.82
N PRO A 103 5.30 6.49 -7.56
CA PRO A 103 6.35 6.19 -8.51
C PRO A 103 7.67 5.87 -7.78
N PHE A 104 8.43 4.90 -8.26
CA PHE A 104 9.77 4.58 -7.76
C PHE A 104 10.80 4.75 -8.87
N GLY A 105 11.65 5.76 -8.74
CA GLY A 105 12.79 6.04 -9.63
C GLY A 105 14.05 5.31 -9.18
N ALA A 106 15.16 5.54 -9.92
CA ALA A 106 16.44 4.93 -9.60
C ALA A 106 17.02 5.40 -8.25
N ASP A 107 16.70 6.62 -7.80
CA ASP A 107 17.20 7.17 -6.53
C ASP A 107 16.27 6.91 -5.34
N ASP A 108 15.14 6.22 -5.56
CA ASP A 108 14.07 6.04 -4.56
C ASP A 108 14.11 4.69 -3.84
N VAL A 109 15.21 3.94 -3.94
CA VAL A 109 15.27 2.62 -3.28
C VAL A 109 15.24 2.77 -1.76
N ARG A 110 14.20 2.22 -1.18
CA ARG A 110 13.99 2.09 0.26
C ARG A 110 14.28 0.65 0.67
N ILE A 111 15.44 0.43 1.26
CA ILE A 111 15.90 -0.91 1.67
C ILE A 111 14.98 -1.54 2.72
N ASP A 112 14.45 -0.74 3.64
CA ASP A 112 13.47 -1.17 4.65
C ASP A 112 12.19 -1.73 3.98
N LEU A 113 11.64 -1.02 3.00
CA LEU A 113 10.48 -1.47 2.24
C LEU A 113 10.79 -2.69 1.37
N LEU A 114 11.99 -2.74 0.77
CA LEU A 114 12.41 -3.87 -0.07
C LEU A 114 12.53 -5.15 0.77
N ASN A 115 13.21 -5.09 1.90
CA ASN A 115 13.34 -6.23 2.82
C ASN A 115 11.95 -6.69 3.31
N PHE A 116 11.10 -5.74 3.72
CA PHE A 116 9.71 -6.02 4.07
C PHE A 116 8.98 -6.78 2.95
N CYS A 117 9.13 -6.33 1.70
CA CYS A 117 8.49 -6.99 0.56
C CYS A 117 9.01 -8.42 0.33
N PHE A 118 10.30 -8.66 0.47
CA PHE A 118 10.86 -10.01 0.35
C PHE A 118 10.36 -10.94 1.45
N ASP A 119 10.42 -10.49 2.71
CA ASP A 119 9.98 -11.28 3.85
C ASP A 119 8.50 -11.65 3.75
N HIS A 120 7.64 -10.68 3.44
CA HIS A 120 6.21 -10.91 3.33
C HIS A 120 5.80 -11.69 2.08
N ALA A 121 6.53 -11.58 0.96
CA ALA A 121 6.30 -12.39 -0.23
C ALA A 121 6.54 -13.88 0.04
N LEU A 122 7.60 -14.21 0.79
CA LEU A 122 7.96 -15.58 1.17
C LEU A 122 7.08 -16.16 2.27
N GLN A 123 6.46 -15.32 3.10
CA GLN A 123 5.72 -15.74 4.29
C GLN A 123 4.41 -16.48 3.95
N PRO A 124 4.29 -17.82 4.17
CA PRO A 124 3.08 -18.58 3.81
C PRO A 124 1.83 -18.18 4.60
N ARG A 125 2.02 -17.62 5.82
CA ARG A 125 0.93 -17.19 6.70
C ARG A 125 0.38 -15.82 6.33
N GLU A 126 1.10 -15.06 5.49
CA GLU A 126 0.63 -13.79 5.00
C GLU A 126 -0.50 -13.99 3.96
N THR A 127 -1.43 -13.03 3.89
CA THR A 127 -2.53 -13.10 2.92
C THR A 127 -2.02 -13.10 1.48
N ALA A 128 -2.71 -13.84 0.63
CA ALA A 128 -2.35 -13.90 -0.79
C ALA A 128 -2.33 -12.51 -1.46
N ALA A 129 -3.20 -11.61 -1.03
CA ALA A 129 -3.25 -10.24 -1.54
C ALA A 129 -2.00 -9.43 -1.15
N CYS A 130 -1.57 -9.48 0.12
CA CYS A 130 -0.34 -8.82 0.56
C CYS A 130 0.88 -9.41 -0.14
N ARG A 131 1.00 -10.74 -0.21
CA ARG A 131 2.09 -11.42 -0.92
C ARG A 131 2.18 -10.98 -2.38
N ALA A 132 1.05 -10.91 -3.09
CA ALA A 132 1.01 -10.49 -4.48
C ALA A 132 1.41 -9.02 -4.67
N LEU A 133 1.02 -8.13 -3.74
CA LEU A 133 1.43 -6.72 -3.73
C LEU A 133 2.92 -6.59 -3.45
N CYS A 134 3.45 -7.32 -2.47
CA CYS A 134 4.88 -7.33 -2.14
C CYS A 134 5.74 -7.79 -3.33
N VAL A 135 5.33 -8.83 -4.06
CA VAL A 135 6.02 -9.28 -5.29
C VAL A 135 6.10 -8.17 -6.34
N LYS A 136 4.99 -7.46 -6.58
CA LYS A 136 4.94 -6.38 -7.57
C LYS A 136 5.77 -5.18 -7.12
N LEU A 137 5.64 -4.79 -5.85
CA LEU A 137 6.35 -3.64 -5.29
C LEU A 137 7.86 -3.90 -5.23
N ALA A 138 8.29 -5.12 -4.86
CA ALA A 138 9.69 -5.52 -4.92
C ALA A 138 10.27 -5.35 -6.34
N TYR A 139 9.51 -5.71 -7.38
CA TYR A 139 9.95 -5.48 -8.75
C TYR A 139 10.12 -3.99 -9.07
N GLU A 140 9.17 -3.13 -8.70
CA GLU A 140 9.27 -1.68 -8.92
C GLU A 140 10.50 -1.08 -8.22
N LEU A 141 10.84 -1.56 -7.02
CA LEU A 141 12.03 -1.14 -6.27
C LEU A 141 13.34 -1.67 -6.88
N CYS A 142 13.33 -2.90 -7.43
CA CYS A 142 14.53 -3.56 -7.96
C CYS A 142 14.85 -3.21 -9.42
N ARG A 143 13.88 -2.77 -10.21
CA ARG A 143 13.97 -2.72 -11.69
C ARG A 143 15.13 -1.88 -12.25
N HIS A 144 15.63 -0.93 -11.47
CA HIS A 144 16.74 -0.06 -11.86
C HIS A 144 18.12 -0.61 -11.46
N TYR A 145 18.17 -1.73 -10.69
CA TYR A 145 19.39 -2.28 -10.11
C TYR A 145 19.54 -3.77 -10.47
N PRO A 146 20.50 -4.12 -11.35
CA PRO A 146 20.69 -5.50 -11.80
C PRO A 146 20.94 -6.50 -10.68
N GLU A 147 21.62 -6.08 -9.61
CA GLU A 147 21.92 -6.90 -8.44
C GLU A 147 20.66 -7.25 -7.67
N LEU A 148 19.81 -6.25 -7.39
CA LEU A 148 18.53 -6.44 -6.69
C LEU A 148 17.54 -7.23 -7.55
N LEU A 149 17.55 -7.03 -8.88
CA LEU A 149 16.73 -7.87 -9.77
C LEU A 149 17.17 -9.34 -9.73
N ARG A 150 18.47 -9.62 -9.55
CA ARG A 150 18.95 -10.99 -9.40
C ARG A 150 18.48 -11.61 -8.09
N GLU A 151 18.51 -10.86 -7.00
CA GLU A 151 17.99 -11.28 -5.72
C GLU A 151 16.49 -11.55 -5.79
N LEU A 152 15.71 -10.63 -6.39
CA LEU A 152 14.30 -10.84 -6.65
C LEU A 152 14.05 -12.12 -7.47
N HIS A 153 14.85 -12.37 -8.51
CA HIS A 153 14.71 -13.59 -9.31
C HIS A 153 14.88 -14.86 -8.46
N ILE A 154 15.88 -14.89 -7.56
CA ILE A 154 16.11 -16.01 -6.64
C ILE A 154 14.90 -16.18 -5.73
N THR A 155 14.40 -15.10 -5.11
CA THR A 155 13.21 -15.10 -4.25
C THR A 155 11.98 -15.63 -4.98
N LEU A 156 11.74 -15.21 -6.23
CA LEU A 156 10.61 -15.71 -7.01
C LEU A 156 10.74 -17.20 -7.35
N ARG A 157 11.96 -17.71 -7.53
CA ARG A 157 12.19 -19.15 -7.71
C ARG A 157 11.90 -19.94 -6.44
N GLU A 158 12.33 -19.46 -5.30
CA GLU A 158 12.04 -20.04 -3.99
C GLU A 158 10.53 -20.11 -3.74
N MET A 159 9.81 -19.02 -4.00
CA MET A 159 8.35 -18.98 -3.88
C MET A 159 7.65 -20.06 -4.73
N MET A 160 8.24 -20.43 -5.87
CA MET A 160 7.65 -21.41 -6.81
C MET A 160 7.96 -22.86 -6.46
N LEU A 161 8.73 -23.15 -5.42
CA LEU A 161 8.99 -24.51 -4.97
C LEU A 161 7.71 -25.16 -4.38
N ASP A 162 6.81 -24.34 -3.83
CA ASP A 162 5.53 -24.75 -3.30
C ASP A 162 4.37 -24.22 -4.16
N PRO A 163 3.18 -24.86 -4.12
CA PRO A 163 1.98 -24.36 -4.78
C PRO A 163 1.60 -22.96 -4.28
N LEU A 164 1.47 -22.01 -5.21
CA LEU A 164 1.12 -20.64 -4.90
C LEU A 164 -0.39 -20.38 -5.06
N PRO A 165 -0.99 -19.54 -4.18
CA PRO A 165 -2.33 -19.02 -4.41
C PRO A 165 -2.42 -18.33 -5.78
N PRO A 166 -3.58 -18.38 -6.49
CA PRO A 166 -3.70 -17.87 -7.86
C PRO A 166 -3.26 -16.42 -8.05
N SER A 167 -3.58 -15.53 -7.11
CA SER A 167 -3.17 -14.11 -7.17
C SER A 167 -1.67 -13.92 -7.04
N VAL A 168 -1.01 -14.72 -6.17
CA VAL A 168 0.44 -14.71 -5.99
C VAL A 168 1.13 -15.26 -7.24
N ALA A 169 0.67 -16.41 -7.75
CA ALA A 169 1.18 -17.00 -8.99
C ALA A 169 1.08 -16.02 -10.16
N SER A 170 -0.04 -15.34 -10.31
CA SER A 170 -0.25 -14.29 -11.31
C SER A 170 0.74 -13.13 -11.16
N ALA A 171 0.99 -12.65 -9.93
CA ALA A 171 1.97 -11.60 -9.67
C ALA A 171 3.39 -12.04 -10.02
N VAL A 172 3.80 -13.23 -9.58
CA VAL A 172 5.10 -13.82 -9.89
C VAL A 172 5.29 -13.96 -11.41
N MET A 173 4.30 -14.50 -12.13
CA MET A 173 4.36 -14.66 -13.59
C MET A 173 4.39 -13.31 -14.31
N SER A 174 3.69 -12.29 -13.79
CA SER A 174 3.75 -10.94 -14.33
C SER A 174 5.16 -10.37 -14.23
N VAL A 175 5.77 -10.43 -13.06
CA VAL A 175 7.13 -9.93 -12.82
C VAL A 175 8.14 -10.72 -13.66
N LYS A 176 8.06 -12.05 -13.70
CA LYS A 176 8.96 -12.90 -14.51
C LYS A 176 9.00 -12.53 -15.99
N ARG A 177 7.91 -12.00 -16.55
CA ARG A 177 7.89 -11.54 -17.95
C ARG A 177 8.82 -10.35 -18.21
N HIS A 178 9.07 -9.54 -17.20
CA HIS A 178 9.92 -8.35 -17.30
C HIS A 178 11.39 -8.61 -16.92
N LEU A 179 11.69 -9.79 -16.35
CA LEU A 179 13.08 -10.17 -16.05
C LEU A 179 13.85 -10.54 -17.33
N PRO A 180 15.19 -10.41 -17.33
CA PRO A 180 16.04 -10.79 -18.45
C PRO A 180 15.75 -12.20 -18.94
N LYS A 181 15.64 -12.39 -20.26
CA LYS A 181 15.32 -13.70 -20.87
C LYS A 181 16.36 -14.76 -20.54
N THR A 182 17.61 -14.38 -20.31
CA THR A 182 18.71 -15.25 -19.92
C THR A 182 18.54 -15.88 -18.53
N TRP A 183 17.65 -15.33 -17.70
CA TRP A 183 17.34 -15.85 -16.36
C TRP A 183 16.08 -16.75 -16.34
N LYS A 184 15.44 -16.91 -17.49
CA LYS A 184 14.26 -17.76 -17.64
C LYS A 184 14.70 -19.23 -17.83
N VAL A 185 15.06 -19.85 -16.72
CA VAL A 185 15.28 -21.30 -16.66
C VAL A 185 14.20 -21.93 -15.78
#